data_4947dfd12d2bb5175ec9c18538c9630f
#
_entry.id   4947dfd12d2bb5175ec9c18538c9630f
#
_cell.length_a   1.000
_cell.length_b   1.000
_cell.length_c   1.000
_cell.angle_alpha   90.00
_cell.angle_beta   90.00
_cell.angle_gamma   90.00
#
_symmetry.space_group_name_H-M   'P 1'
#
loop_
_entity.id
_entity.type
_entity.pdbx_description
1 polymer ?
#
loop_
_entity_poly.entity_id
_entity_poly.type
_entity_poly.pdbx_seq_one_letter_code
_entity_poly.pdbx_strand_id
1 'polypeptide(L)'
;MQNRPPTQQWITVLLVLTAVVLVTACQPTGEPPVVPTDSTSQVETSVELTQPAPESTPTRLAPTATPAYLVPLAELNGQEIIFSHPWSGETADWIDQMVDSFNQSNEWGIHMMVRRAGSSMALADRVKGGNLAADYPQVVAAPSEHLLSWLEYGNLALPLNELIADPYFGLTEQQRADIPLVFWQQDQSGGNQVGIPAQRDMPVIFYNETWAAELGFAEPPTTADDFKAQACAAAFVNSHDRFAANDGTGGWIVNTDGLVVYSWLKSFGLKDELAGSPLQFHYDQPVTQTTFAFVRSMVDEGCAWFSRTTASNEYFANRQALFYTGNLTDLPLQAKTNTRLESQDSWTILPFPDGNRPVTVVSGLSYGVLRSSAAQETAAWLFVRWMSQPENSAKLLAVGGGLPVSTAAAELARTQMDSNPQWVLAQQWMPTMQSAPPVAGWRIARFVLQDAFWQSLQSFVTLEDFPLILEQLDATIVEVQAQQGQ
;
A
#
# COMPACT_ATOMS: atom_id res chain seq x y z
N MET A 1 -41.82 37.57 11.61
CA MET A 1 -41.65 36.34 12.39
C MET A 1 -40.20 35.93 12.27
N GLN A 2 -39.44 36.11 13.35
CA GLN A 2 -37.99 35.93 13.43
C GLN A 2 -37.67 34.49 13.68
N ASN A 3 -36.85 33.87 12.82
CA ASN A 3 -36.21 32.57 13.12
C ASN A 3 -34.79 32.79 13.61
N ARG A 4 -34.50 32.38 14.83
CA ARG A 4 -33.17 32.33 15.42
C ARG A 4 -32.44 31.03 14.99
N PRO A 5 -31.11 31.05 14.78
CA PRO A 5 -30.31 29.84 14.56
C PRO A 5 -30.00 29.10 15.88
N PRO A 6 -29.70 27.79 15.85
CA PRO A 6 -29.41 27.01 17.05
C PRO A 6 -27.99 27.25 17.57
N THR A 7 -27.90 27.25 18.88
CA THR A 7 -26.73 27.46 19.71
C THR A 7 -25.69 26.35 19.60
N GLN A 8 -24.44 26.71 19.38
CA GLN A 8 -23.24 25.89 19.55
C GLN A 8 -23.08 25.47 21.03
N GLN A 9 -23.02 24.18 21.28
CA GLN A 9 -22.59 23.66 22.58
C GLN A 9 -21.08 23.46 22.57
N TRP A 10 -20.38 24.21 23.41
CA TRP A 10 -18.96 24.06 23.72
C TRP A 10 -18.80 22.96 24.76
N ILE A 11 -18.05 21.91 24.46
CA ILE A 11 -17.65 20.89 25.43
C ILE A 11 -16.36 21.36 26.07
N THR A 12 -16.45 21.69 27.37
CA THR A 12 -15.32 22.06 28.23
C THR A 12 -14.66 20.76 28.72
N VAL A 13 -13.43 20.49 28.32
CA VAL A 13 -12.62 19.39 28.90
C VAL A 13 -11.93 19.88 30.16
N LEU A 14 -12.18 19.19 31.27
CA LEU A 14 -11.65 19.46 32.59
C LEU A 14 -10.26 18.79 32.72
N LEU A 15 -9.23 19.60 32.95
CA LEU A 15 -7.87 19.14 33.31
C LEU A 15 -7.85 18.69 34.76
N VAL A 16 -7.49 17.43 35.02
CA VAL A 16 -7.15 16.92 36.35
C VAL A 16 -5.64 16.73 36.46
N LEU A 17 -5.00 17.57 37.26
CA LEU A 17 -3.61 17.43 37.66
C LEU A 17 -3.52 16.39 38.80
N THR A 18 -2.70 15.36 38.61
CA THR A 18 -2.25 14.50 39.70
C THR A 18 -0.73 14.52 39.84
N ALA A 19 -0.28 14.82 41.04
CA ALA A 19 1.11 14.98 41.43
C ALA A 19 1.86 13.63 41.46
N VAL A 20 3.09 13.64 40.96
CA VAL A 20 4.03 12.50 41.04
C VAL A 20 4.93 12.66 42.29
N VAL A 21 4.97 11.63 43.12
CA VAL A 21 5.89 11.48 44.25
C VAL A 21 7.15 10.76 43.77
N LEU A 22 8.29 11.40 43.93
CA LEU A 22 9.64 10.86 43.68
C LEU A 22 10.01 9.88 44.82
N VAL A 23 10.44 8.68 44.43
CA VAL A 23 11.21 7.79 45.34
C VAL A 23 12.53 7.45 44.66
N THR A 24 13.59 7.92 45.27
CA THR A 24 15.00 7.60 44.96
C THR A 24 15.38 6.27 45.61
N ALA A 25 16.00 5.36 44.89
CA ALA A 25 16.78 4.28 45.47
C ALA A 25 17.96 3.86 44.58
N CYS A 26 19.07 3.64 45.26
CA CYS A 26 20.44 3.49 44.84
C CYS A 26 20.79 2.35 43.88
N GLN A 27 21.82 2.60 43.06
CA GLN A 27 22.61 1.57 42.36
C GLN A 27 23.61 0.90 43.31
N PRO A 28 24.11 -0.31 42.93
CA PRO A 28 25.54 -0.55 42.98
C PRO A 28 26.14 -1.04 41.67
N THR A 29 27.33 -0.54 41.44
CA THR A 29 28.30 -0.86 40.40
C THR A 29 28.88 -2.26 40.52
N GLY A 30 29.08 -2.96 39.40
CA GLY A 30 29.88 -4.18 39.35
C GLY A 30 30.49 -4.32 37.95
N GLU A 31 31.81 -4.27 37.88
CA GLU A 31 32.71 -4.40 36.75
C GLU A 31 32.80 -5.88 36.28
N PRO A 32 33.03 -6.17 34.96
CA PRO A 32 33.20 -7.54 34.47
C PRO A 32 34.68 -7.98 34.55
N PRO A 33 34.95 -9.30 34.75
CA PRO A 33 36.32 -9.80 34.73
C PRO A 33 36.85 -10.13 33.34
N VAL A 34 38.13 -9.86 33.20
CA VAL A 34 39.01 -10.08 32.04
C VAL A 34 39.34 -11.57 31.91
N VAL A 35 39.35 -12.05 30.64
CA VAL A 35 39.84 -13.37 30.25
C VAL A 35 41.30 -13.25 29.83
N PRO A 36 42.23 -14.12 30.28
CA PRO A 36 43.53 -14.25 29.64
C PRO A 36 43.55 -15.40 28.63
N THR A 37 44.06 -15.11 27.43
CA THR A 37 44.61 -16.06 26.47
C THR A 37 45.89 -16.67 26.96
N ASP A 38 46.08 -17.95 26.79
CA ASP A 38 47.40 -18.47 26.44
C ASP A 38 47.34 -19.80 25.65
N SER A 39 48.22 -19.84 24.65
CA SER A 39 48.48 -20.91 23.71
C SER A 39 49.42 -21.96 24.30
N THR A 40 49.27 -23.21 23.96
CA THR A 40 50.42 -24.05 23.62
C THR A 40 49.99 -25.33 22.91
N SER A 41 50.57 -25.56 21.77
CA SER A 41 50.55 -26.77 20.97
C SER A 41 51.32 -27.93 21.67
N GLN A 42 50.79 -29.13 21.62
CA GLN A 42 51.62 -30.33 21.59
C GLN A 42 51.06 -31.35 20.61
N VAL A 43 51.96 -31.77 19.73
CA VAL A 43 51.83 -32.88 18.78
C VAL A 43 52.13 -34.18 19.53
N GLU A 44 51.21 -35.10 19.59
CA GLU A 44 51.53 -36.52 19.90
C GLU A 44 51.06 -37.46 18.78
N THR A 45 52.05 -38.12 18.24
CA THR A 45 51.95 -39.18 17.26
C THR A 45 51.48 -40.45 17.94
N SER A 46 50.33 -41.02 17.54
CA SER A 46 49.87 -42.33 18.00
C SER A 46 49.66 -43.26 16.85
N VAL A 47 50.24 -44.41 16.99
CA VAL A 47 50.37 -45.58 16.11
C VAL A 47 48.99 -46.15 15.77
N GLU A 48 48.79 -46.45 14.50
CA GLU A 48 47.65 -47.10 13.87
C GLU A 48 47.57 -48.59 14.24
N LEU A 49 46.49 -48.96 14.91
CA LEU A 49 46.09 -50.39 15.06
C LEU A 49 44.86 -50.61 14.17
N THR A 50 45.06 -51.29 13.06
CA THR A 50 44.04 -51.70 12.11
C THR A 50 43.07 -52.71 12.78
N GLN A 51 41.82 -52.25 13.03
CA GLN A 51 40.70 -53.17 13.30
C GLN A 51 39.95 -53.52 12.02
N PRO A 52 39.45 -54.75 11.85
CA PRO A 52 38.66 -55.12 10.68
C PRO A 52 37.30 -54.36 10.71
N ALA A 53 36.87 -53.88 9.52
CA ALA A 53 35.62 -53.19 9.31
C ALA A 53 34.42 -54.02 9.78
N PRO A 54 33.45 -53.46 10.51
CA PRO A 54 32.19 -54.10 10.78
C PRO A 54 31.36 -54.21 9.49
N GLU A 55 30.82 -55.39 9.24
CA GLU A 55 29.85 -55.64 8.18
C GLU A 55 28.70 -54.64 8.26
N SER A 56 28.45 -53.94 7.17
CA SER A 56 27.34 -53.00 7.05
C SER A 56 26.00 -53.74 7.14
N THR A 57 25.36 -53.67 8.28
CA THR A 57 23.94 -54.03 8.43
C THR A 57 23.14 -53.11 7.51
N PRO A 58 22.23 -53.61 6.65
CA PRO A 58 21.42 -52.77 5.83
C PRO A 58 20.57 -51.85 6.72
N THR A 59 20.86 -50.56 6.70
CA THR A 59 20.04 -49.56 7.36
C THR A 59 18.65 -49.60 6.72
N ARG A 60 17.69 -50.16 7.47
CA ARG A 60 16.25 -50.06 7.09
C ARG A 60 15.92 -48.60 6.99
N LEU A 61 15.77 -48.13 5.74
CA LEU A 61 15.23 -46.77 5.49
C LEU A 61 13.95 -46.63 6.31
N ALA A 62 13.91 -45.67 7.20
CA ALA A 62 12.68 -45.33 7.89
C ALA A 62 11.61 -45.03 6.80
N PRO A 63 10.37 -45.48 6.97
CA PRO A 63 9.34 -45.15 6.01
C PRO A 63 9.28 -43.63 5.93
N THR A 64 9.51 -43.09 4.74
CA THR A 64 9.31 -41.69 4.46
C THR A 64 7.84 -41.41 4.81
N ALA A 65 7.59 -40.64 5.87
CA ALA A 65 6.25 -40.27 6.25
C ALA A 65 5.62 -39.59 5.02
N THR A 66 4.54 -40.16 4.51
CA THR A 66 3.75 -39.49 3.46
C THR A 66 3.30 -38.19 4.06
N PRO A 67 3.66 -37.04 3.49
CA PRO A 67 3.21 -35.76 4.02
C PRO A 67 1.68 -35.76 4.15
N ALA A 68 1.17 -35.43 5.32
CA ALA A 68 -0.26 -35.32 5.52
C ALA A 68 -0.73 -33.96 4.93
N TYR A 69 -1.86 -33.95 4.24
CA TYR A 69 -2.52 -32.71 3.88
C TYR A 69 -2.91 -31.94 5.15
N LEU A 70 -2.96 -30.60 5.08
CA LEU A 70 -3.40 -29.75 6.20
C LEU A 70 -4.83 -30.14 6.66
N VAL A 71 -5.69 -30.51 5.71
CA VAL A 71 -7.00 -31.13 5.94
C VAL A 71 -7.20 -32.30 4.99
N PRO A 72 -7.98 -33.33 5.35
CA PRO A 72 -8.39 -34.39 4.42
C PRO A 72 -9.06 -33.80 3.17
N LEU A 73 -8.68 -34.23 1.97
CA LEU A 73 -9.27 -33.71 0.71
C LEU A 73 -10.78 -33.83 0.65
N ALA A 74 -11.34 -34.87 1.28
CA ALA A 74 -12.80 -35.06 1.34
C ALA A 74 -13.53 -33.93 2.09
N GLU A 75 -12.86 -33.23 3.00
CA GLU A 75 -13.45 -32.11 3.76
C GLU A 75 -13.54 -30.82 2.94
N LEU A 76 -12.85 -30.73 1.81
CA LEU A 76 -12.92 -29.59 0.89
C LEU A 76 -14.20 -29.64 0.04
N ASN A 77 -14.74 -30.83 -0.19
CA ASN A 77 -15.90 -30.98 -1.04
C ASN A 77 -17.16 -30.35 -0.41
N GLY A 78 -17.80 -29.49 -1.18
CA GLY A 78 -18.99 -28.75 -0.74
C GLY A 78 -18.70 -27.56 0.17
N GLN A 79 -17.44 -27.16 0.36
CA GLN A 79 -17.15 -25.92 1.08
C GLN A 79 -17.66 -24.73 0.30
N GLU A 80 -18.43 -23.86 0.97
CA GLU A 80 -18.89 -22.56 0.46
C GLU A 80 -18.01 -21.46 1.02
N ILE A 81 -17.38 -20.68 0.13
CA ILE A 81 -16.38 -19.66 0.46
C ILE A 81 -16.82 -18.32 -0.13
N ILE A 82 -16.92 -17.29 0.70
CA ILE A 82 -17.21 -15.92 0.26
C ILE A 82 -15.91 -15.20 -0.02
N PHE A 83 -15.77 -14.70 -1.25
CA PHE A 83 -14.73 -13.78 -1.66
C PHE A 83 -15.27 -12.36 -1.73
N SER A 84 -14.73 -11.43 -0.94
CA SER A 84 -15.12 -10.03 -0.95
C SER A 84 -13.99 -9.12 -1.41
N HIS A 85 -14.31 -8.15 -2.30
CA HIS A 85 -13.32 -7.28 -2.92
C HIS A 85 -13.87 -5.87 -3.17
N PRO A 86 -13.00 -4.82 -3.25
CA PRO A 86 -13.40 -3.43 -3.48
C PRO A 86 -13.50 -3.04 -4.95
N TRP A 87 -13.02 -3.85 -5.89
CA TRP A 87 -13.03 -3.51 -7.32
C TRP A 87 -14.43 -3.20 -7.84
N SER A 88 -14.50 -2.35 -8.85
CA SER A 88 -15.73 -1.90 -9.50
C SER A 88 -15.58 -1.96 -11.04
N GLY A 89 -16.67 -1.72 -11.76
CA GLY A 89 -16.68 -1.66 -13.22
C GLY A 89 -16.15 -2.93 -13.89
N GLU A 90 -15.43 -2.78 -15.00
CA GLU A 90 -14.90 -3.88 -15.81
C GLU A 90 -14.05 -4.88 -15.00
N THR A 91 -13.28 -4.38 -14.02
CA THR A 91 -12.46 -5.24 -13.16
C THR A 91 -13.33 -6.14 -12.28
N ALA A 92 -14.40 -5.61 -11.69
CA ALA A 92 -15.32 -6.41 -10.89
C ALA A 92 -16.07 -7.44 -11.75
N ASP A 93 -16.47 -7.07 -12.97
CA ASP A 93 -17.13 -7.99 -13.90
C ASP A 93 -16.19 -9.15 -14.33
N TRP A 94 -14.90 -8.84 -14.49
CA TRP A 94 -13.88 -9.85 -14.75
C TRP A 94 -13.66 -10.77 -13.54
N ILE A 95 -13.64 -10.25 -12.31
CA ILE A 95 -13.52 -11.04 -11.08
C ILE A 95 -14.69 -12.04 -10.98
N ASP A 96 -15.93 -11.63 -11.26
CA ASP A 96 -17.10 -12.52 -11.26
C ASP A 96 -16.89 -13.69 -12.24
N GLN A 97 -16.39 -13.42 -13.46
CA GLN A 97 -16.09 -14.45 -14.46
C GLN A 97 -14.98 -15.40 -13.99
N MET A 98 -13.98 -14.90 -13.27
CA MET A 98 -12.92 -15.73 -12.72
C MET A 98 -13.44 -16.64 -11.60
N VAL A 99 -14.32 -16.15 -10.74
CA VAL A 99 -14.99 -16.98 -9.72
C VAL A 99 -15.79 -18.09 -10.38
N ASP A 100 -16.56 -17.78 -11.42
CA ASP A 100 -17.31 -18.79 -12.19
C ASP A 100 -16.37 -19.82 -12.83
N SER A 101 -15.24 -19.38 -13.38
CA SER A 101 -14.23 -20.25 -13.99
C SER A 101 -13.59 -21.20 -12.95
N PHE A 102 -13.28 -20.70 -11.75
CA PHE A 102 -12.78 -21.53 -10.66
C PHE A 102 -13.83 -22.57 -10.25
N ASN A 103 -15.07 -22.16 -10.04
CA ASN A 103 -16.17 -23.05 -9.66
C ASN A 103 -16.38 -24.21 -10.66
N GLN A 104 -16.17 -23.95 -11.96
CA GLN A 104 -16.31 -24.96 -13.00
C GLN A 104 -15.09 -25.87 -13.15
N SER A 105 -13.89 -25.43 -12.75
CA SER A 105 -12.63 -26.12 -13.05
C SER A 105 -11.94 -26.74 -11.86
N ASN A 106 -12.26 -26.33 -10.61
CA ASN A 106 -11.59 -26.90 -9.45
C ASN A 106 -12.02 -28.36 -9.20
N GLU A 107 -11.04 -29.19 -8.85
CA GLU A 107 -11.21 -30.64 -8.63
C GLU A 107 -11.69 -30.99 -7.22
N TRP A 108 -11.72 -30.01 -6.31
CA TRP A 108 -12.01 -30.22 -4.89
C TRP A 108 -13.51 -30.08 -4.54
N GLY A 109 -14.34 -29.61 -5.47
CA GLY A 109 -15.76 -29.36 -5.23
C GLY A 109 -16.01 -28.14 -4.34
N ILE A 110 -15.08 -27.18 -4.32
CA ILE A 110 -15.21 -25.91 -3.61
C ILE A 110 -16.15 -24.99 -4.41
N HIS A 111 -17.04 -24.29 -3.71
CA HIS A 111 -17.95 -23.30 -4.30
C HIS A 111 -17.64 -21.90 -3.79
N MET A 112 -17.13 -21.05 -4.66
CA MET A 112 -16.85 -19.64 -4.37
C MET A 112 -18.05 -18.76 -4.65
N MET A 113 -18.36 -17.86 -3.74
CA MET A 113 -19.37 -16.80 -3.87
C MET A 113 -18.70 -15.43 -3.81
N VAL A 114 -18.90 -14.60 -4.82
CA VAL A 114 -18.31 -13.25 -4.84
C VAL A 114 -19.22 -12.23 -4.17
N ARG A 115 -18.61 -11.26 -3.48
CA ARG A 115 -19.29 -10.08 -2.89
C ARG A 115 -18.51 -8.82 -3.20
N ARG A 116 -19.08 -7.96 -4.02
CA ARG A 116 -18.56 -6.63 -4.29
C ARG A 116 -18.78 -5.74 -3.07
N ALA A 117 -17.70 -5.25 -2.45
CA ALA A 117 -17.80 -4.37 -1.28
C ALA A 117 -18.01 -2.90 -1.67
N GLY A 118 -17.64 -2.52 -2.91
CA GLY A 118 -17.72 -1.16 -3.43
C GLY A 118 -16.59 -0.24 -3.00
N SER A 119 -15.93 -0.52 -1.86
CA SER A 119 -14.72 0.18 -1.42
C SER A 119 -13.97 -0.65 -0.37
N SER A 120 -12.69 -0.33 -0.16
CA SER A 120 -11.87 -0.95 0.90
C SER A 120 -12.41 -0.61 2.30
N MET A 121 -13.02 0.56 2.49
CA MET A 121 -13.64 0.94 3.76
C MET A 121 -14.90 0.10 4.05
N ALA A 122 -15.79 -0.05 3.06
CA ALA A 122 -16.99 -0.89 3.20
C ALA A 122 -16.61 -2.36 3.42
N LEU A 123 -15.53 -2.85 2.81
CA LEU A 123 -14.97 -4.17 3.10
C LEU A 123 -14.49 -4.26 4.55
N ALA A 124 -13.77 -3.25 5.04
CA ALA A 124 -13.29 -3.22 6.41
C ALA A 124 -14.44 -3.25 7.44
N ASP A 125 -15.52 -2.51 7.18
CA ASP A 125 -16.70 -2.51 8.05
C ASP A 125 -17.38 -3.88 8.09
N ARG A 126 -17.44 -4.58 6.96
CA ARG A 126 -17.97 -5.95 6.88
C ARG A 126 -17.11 -6.93 7.69
N VAL A 127 -15.79 -6.84 7.60
CA VAL A 127 -14.86 -7.70 8.36
C VAL A 127 -14.95 -7.45 9.87
N LYS A 128 -15.15 -6.21 10.30
CA LYS A 128 -15.36 -5.87 11.72
C LYS A 128 -16.56 -6.60 12.36
N GLY A 129 -17.60 -6.96 11.58
CA GLY A 129 -18.73 -7.74 12.05
C GLY A 129 -18.35 -9.15 12.55
N GLY A 130 -17.14 -9.60 12.22
CA GLY A 130 -16.58 -10.88 12.65
C GLY A 130 -17.23 -12.09 11.97
N ASN A 131 -16.72 -13.27 12.28
CA ASN A 131 -17.08 -14.54 11.65
C ASN A 131 -18.50 -15.07 12.02
N LEU A 132 -19.23 -14.36 12.85
CA LEU A 132 -20.61 -14.69 13.18
C LEU A 132 -21.63 -14.06 12.20
N ALA A 133 -21.19 -13.11 11.36
CA ALA A 133 -22.03 -12.53 10.33
C ALA A 133 -22.26 -13.53 9.17
N ALA A 134 -23.47 -13.65 8.70
CA ALA A 134 -23.83 -14.61 7.63
C ALA A 134 -23.11 -14.34 6.29
N ASP A 135 -22.60 -13.13 6.08
CA ASP A 135 -21.87 -12.70 4.90
C ASP A 135 -20.37 -12.43 5.18
N TYR A 136 -19.84 -13.00 6.27
CA TYR A 136 -18.42 -12.87 6.61
C TYR A 136 -17.56 -13.56 5.55
N PRO A 137 -16.62 -12.84 4.92
CA PRO A 137 -15.79 -13.42 3.87
C PRO A 137 -14.67 -14.30 4.44
N GLN A 138 -14.37 -15.41 3.77
CA GLN A 138 -13.17 -16.20 4.04
C GLN A 138 -11.99 -15.77 3.19
N VAL A 139 -12.25 -15.15 2.03
CA VAL A 139 -11.23 -14.54 1.17
C VAL A 139 -11.54 -13.07 0.98
N VAL A 140 -10.52 -12.24 1.00
CA VAL A 140 -10.62 -10.81 0.71
C VAL A 140 -9.55 -10.39 -0.28
N ALA A 141 -9.84 -9.34 -1.09
CA ALA A 141 -8.81 -8.51 -1.70
C ALA A 141 -8.81 -7.17 -0.95
N ALA A 142 -7.75 -6.88 -0.23
CA ALA A 142 -7.70 -5.72 0.65
C ALA A 142 -6.31 -5.06 0.61
N PRO A 143 -6.22 -3.76 0.95
CA PRO A 143 -4.93 -3.11 1.20
C PRO A 143 -4.13 -3.84 2.27
N SER A 144 -2.81 -3.90 2.09
CA SER A 144 -1.88 -4.59 3.02
C SER A 144 -2.06 -4.12 4.46
N GLU A 145 -2.23 -2.82 4.68
CA GLU A 145 -2.44 -2.24 6.01
C GLU A 145 -3.76 -2.68 6.68
N HIS A 146 -4.76 -3.07 5.90
CA HIS A 146 -5.99 -3.66 6.43
C HIS A 146 -5.74 -5.10 6.90
N LEU A 147 -5.06 -5.92 6.08
CA LEU A 147 -4.71 -7.29 6.45
C LEU A 147 -3.84 -7.33 7.71
N LEU A 148 -2.83 -6.46 7.79
CA LEU A 148 -1.97 -6.32 8.96
C LEU A 148 -2.74 -5.87 10.20
N SER A 149 -3.66 -4.92 10.04
CA SER A 149 -4.54 -4.46 11.11
C SER A 149 -5.47 -5.57 11.61
N TRP A 150 -6.03 -6.38 10.71
CA TRP A 150 -6.88 -7.51 11.09
C TRP A 150 -6.11 -8.66 11.74
N LEU A 151 -4.82 -8.83 11.41
CA LEU A 151 -3.95 -9.75 12.14
C LEU A 151 -3.68 -9.24 13.56
N GLU A 152 -3.23 -7.99 13.68
CA GLU A 152 -2.69 -7.44 14.92
C GLU A 152 -3.77 -7.10 15.96
N TYR A 153 -4.85 -6.42 15.52
CA TYR A 153 -5.87 -5.91 16.45
C TYR A 153 -7.08 -6.82 16.62
N GLY A 154 -7.32 -7.76 15.74
CA GLY A 154 -8.52 -8.60 15.79
C GLY A 154 -8.25 -10.08 15.64
N ASN A 155 -7.02 -10.49 15.34
CA ASN A 155 -6.69 -11.88 14.98
C ASN A 155 -7.68 -12.48 13.95
N LEU A 156 -8.12 -11.64 13.00
CA LEU A 156 -9.10 -12.01 11.96
C LEU A 156 -8.40 -12.50 10.69
N ALA A 157 -7.26 -11.90 10.32
CA ALA A 157 -6.46 -12.37 9.20
C ALA A 157 -5.67 -13.62 9.60
N LEU A 158 -5.59 -14.59 8.69
CA LEU A 158 -4.82 -15.81 8.88
C LEU A 158 -3.37 -15.57 8.44
N PRO A 159 -2.35 -15.87 9.26
CA PRO A 159 -0.99 -15.99 8.78
C PRO A 159 -0.87 -17.13 7.74
N LEU A 160 -0.41 -16.81 6.55
CA LEU A 160 -0.37 -17.73 5.42
C LEU A 160 0.88 -18.63 5.40
N ASN A 161 1.80 -18.49 6.36
CA ASN A 161 3.08 -19.15 6.36
C ASN A 161 2.99 -20.67 6.19
N GLU A 162 2.10 -21.33 6.93
CA GLU A 162 1.90 -22.79 6.85
C GLU A 162 1.30 -23.21 5.51
N LEU A 163 0.31 -22.44 5.01
CA LEU A 163 -0.31 -22.68 3.72
C LEU A 163 0.68 -22.48 2.56
N ILE A 164 1.53 -21.44 2.64
CA ILE A 164 2.58 -21.17 1.66
C ILE A 164 3.63 -22.27 1.64
N ALA A 165 3.97 -22.83 2.80
CA ALA A 165 4.99 -23.87 2.96
C ALA A 165 4.45 -25.29 2.72
N ASP A 166 3.15 -25.47 2.53
CA ASP A 166 2.54 -26.80 2.32
C ASP A 166 3.13 -27.48 1.09
N PRO A 167 3.56 -28.75 1.18
CA PRO A 167 4.24 -29.46 0.09
C PRO A 167 3.33 -29.75 -1.11
N TYR A 168 2.02 -29.75 -0.94
CA TYR A 168 1.02 -30.03 -2.00
C TYR A 168 0.33 -28.78 -2.52
N PHE A 169 -0.08 -27.92 -1.59
CA PHE A 169 -0.90 -26.75 -1.88
C PHE A 169 -0.15 -25.44 -1.75
N GLY A 170 1.11 -25.45 -1.33
CA GLY A 170 1.92 -24.25 -1.13
C GLY A 170 2.43 -23.65 -2.43
N LEU A 171 3.20 -22.58 -2.27
CA LEU A 171 3.93 -21.94 -3.36
C LEU A 171 5.34 -22.54 -3.47
N THR A 172 5.77 -22.87 -4.66
CA THR A 172 7.16 -23.27 -4.92
C THR A 172 8.11 -22.11 -4.60
N GLU A 173 9.39 -22.42 -4.36
CA GLU A 173 10.41 -21.39 -4.17
C GLU A 173 10.51 -20.45 -5.38
N GLN A 174 10.39 -20.99 -6.59
CA GLN A 174 10.39 -20.20 -7.81
C GLN A 174 9.20 -19.24 -7.89
N GLN A 175 7.98 -19.67 -7.54
CA GLN A 175 6.80 -18.81 -7.54
C GLN A 175 6.94 -17.66 -6.52
N ARG A 176 7.56 -17.93 -5.35
CA ARG A 176 7.83 -16.88 -4.36
C ARG A 176 8.92 -15.92 -4.83
N ALA A 177 9.99 -16.42 -5.43
CA ALA A 177 11.09 -15.63 -5.96
C ALA A 177 10.68 -14.77 -7.17
N ASP A 178 9.62 -15.14 -7.88
CA ASP A 178 9.07 -14.40 -9.03
C ASP A 178 8.34 -13.13 -8.61
N ILE A 179 7.89 -13.04 -7.36
CA ILE A 179 7.22 -11.84 -6.82
C ILE A 179 8.29 -10.83 -6.37
N PRO A 180 8.26 -9.57 -6.85
CA PRO A 180 9.19 -8.53 -6.40
C PRO A 180 9.19 -8.39 -4.87
N LEU A 181 10.38 -8.33 -4.28
CA LEU A 181 10.54 -8.32 -2.82
C LEU A 181 9.78 -7.17 -2.16
N VAL A 182 9.77 -5.98 -2.78
CA VAL A 182 9.04 -4.80 -2.29
C VAL A 182 7.53 -5.04 -2.22
N PHE A 183 6.96 -5.91 -3.08
CA PHE A 183 5.55 -6.26 -3.06
C PHE A 183 5.24 -7.33 -2.01
N TRP A 184 6.16 -8.31 -1.89
CA TRP A 184 6.02 -9.37 -0.90
C TRP A 184 6.08 -8.83 0.54
N GLN A 185 7.03 -7.92 0.79
CA GLN A 185 7.24 -7.34 2.12
C GLN A 185 6.10 -6.45 2.61
N GLN A 186 5.27 -5.90 1.72
CA GLN A 186 4.11 -5.10 2.13
C GLN A 186 3.11 -5.88 2.98
N ASP A 187 3.03 -7.19 2.77
CA ASP A 187 2.09 -8.07 3.45
C ASP A 187 2.75 -8.83 4.62
N GLN A 188 3.89 -8.32 5.12
CA GLN A 188 4.63 -8.97 6.20
C GLN A 188 4.65 -8.12 7.48
N SER A 189 4.35 -8.75 8.62
CA SER A 189 4.59 -8.19 9.95
C SER A 189 4.95 -9.28 10.95
N GLY A 190 5.98 -9.04 11.78
CA GLY A 190 6.40 -9.97 12.82
C GLY A 190 6.76 -11.38 12.34
N GLY A 191 7.21 -11.52 11.09
CA GLY A 191 7.50 -12.81 10.45
C GLY A 191 6.28 -13.51 9.85
N ASN A 192 5.10 -12.95 9.95
CA ASN A 192 3.87 -13.46 9.35
C ASN A 192 3.65 -12.86 7.97
N GLN A 193 3.34 -13.69 6.97
CA GLN A 193 2.81 -13.30 5.67
C GLN A 193 1.28 -13.35 5.76
N VAL A 194 0.59 -12.24 5.51
CA VAL A 194 -0.89 -12.15 5.65
C VAL A 194 -1.61 -11.99 4.31
N GLY A 195 -0.87 -11.79 3.24
CA GLY A 195 -1.44 -11.59 1.91
C GLY A 195 -0.53 -12.07 0.79
N ILE A 196 -1.13 -12.34 -0.36
CA ILE A 196 -0.43 -12.56 -1.64
C ILE A 196 -0.78 -11.38 -2.54
N PRO A 197 0.21 -10.69 -3.15
CA PRO A 197 -0.05 -9.56 -4.03
C PRO A 197 -1.08 -9.87 -5.12
N ALA A 198 -2.18 -9.12 -5.16
CA ALA A 198 -3.23 -9.24 -6.17
C ALA A 198 -3.08 -8.17 -7.25
N GLN A 199 -2.92 -6.92 -6.83
CA GLN A 199 -2.72 -5.76 -7.69
C GLN A 199 -1.79 -4.79 -6.96
N ARG A 200 -0.83 -4.22 -7.68
CA ARG A 200 0.04 -3.17 -7.14
C ARG A 200 -0.16 -1.89 -7.92
N ASP A 201 -0.13 -0.80 -7.19
CA ASP A 201 -0.42 0.53 -7.69
C ASP A 201 0.52 1.55 -7.03
N MET A 202 0.60 2.73 -7.58
CA MET A 202 1.36 3.83 -7.01
C MET A 202 0.76 5.17 -7.42
N PRO A 203 0.81 6.18 -6.56
CA PRO A 203 0.54 7.55 -6.96
C PRO A 203 1.56 8.02 -8.00
N VAL A 204 1.04 8.66 -9.03
CA VAL A 204 1.84 9.27 -10.12
C VAL A 204 1.28 10.65 -10.45
N ILE A 205 2.13 11.50 -10.99
CA ILE A 205 1.73 12.81 -11.49
C ILE A 205 1.49 12.71 -12.99
N PHE A 206 0.26 12.93 -13.44
CA PHE A 206 -0.07 13.05 -14.86
C PHE A 206 0.37 14.44 -15.34
N TYR A 207 1.02 14.49 -16.48
CA TYR A 207 1.64 15.68 -17.03
C TYR A 207 1.31 15.87 -18.50
N ASN A 208 0.83 17.07 -18.87
CA ASN A 208 0.51 17.41 -20.25
C ASN A 208 1.72 18.01 -20.96
N GLU A 209 2.41 17.19 -21.73
CA GLU A 209 3.66 17.54 -22.42
C GLU A 209 3.44 18.60 -23.51
N THR A 210 2.34 18.48 -24.28
CA THR A 210 2.06 19.42 -25.34
C THR A 210 1.84 20.82 -24.78
N TRP A 211 1.01 20.93 -23.75
CA TRP A 211 0.74 22.24 -23.16
C TRP A 211 1.96 22.82 -22.46
N ALA A 212 2.76 22.01 -21.77
CA ALA A 212 4.01 22.44 -21.18
C ALA A 212 4.98 23.02 -22.22
N ALA A 213 5.14 22.35 -23.36
CA ALA A 213 5.97 22.84 -24.48
C ALA A 213 5.46 24.18 -25.02
N GLU A 214 4.15 24.39 -25.16
CA GLU A 214 3.54 25.66 -25.55
C GLU A 214 3.80 26.76 -24.52
N LEU A 215 3.90 26.41 -23.22
CA LEU A 215 4.27 27.34 -22.14
C LEU A 215 5.77 27.63 -22.08
N GLY A 216 6.58 27.01 -22.93
CA GLY A 216 8.03 27.22 -23.04
C GLY A 216 8.89 26.23 -22.25
N PHE A 217 8.31 25.15 -21.72
CA PHE A 217 9.04 24.11 -21.00
C PHE A 217 9.32 22.92 -21.93
N ALA A 218 10.59 22.70 -22.26
CA ALA A 218 10.99 21.61 -23.14
C ALA A 218 11.09 20.24 -22.43
N GLU A 219 11.27 20.26 -21.11
CA GLU A 219 11.51 19.07 -20.31
C GLU A 219 10.52 18.97 -19.12
N PRO A 220 10.13 17.77 -18.74
CA PRO A 220 9.35 17.55 -17.51
C PRO A 220 10.08 18.05 -16.27
N PRO A 221 9.36 18.50 -15.24
CA PRO A 221 9.98 18.95 -13.98
C PRO A 221 10.65 17.79 -13.26
N THR A 222 11.88 18.02 -12.78
CA THR A 222 12.61 17.03 -11.96
C THR A 222 12.78 17.47 -10.53
N THR A 223 12.60 18.77 -10.23
CA THR A 223 12.63 19.34 -8.90
C THR A 223 11.27 19.91 -8.49
N ALA A 224 11.05 20.10 -7.19
CA ALA A 224 9.86 20.76 -6.67
C ALA A 224 9.72 22.20 -7.20
N ASP A 225 10.84 22.92 -7.34
CA ASP A 225 10.84 24.29 -7.88
C ASP A 225 10.45 24.31 -9.36
N ASP A 226 10.96 23.39 -10.19
CA ASP A 226 10.55 23.25 -11.59
C ASP A 226 9.06 22.90 -11.71
N PHE A 227 8.58 21.98 -10.86
CA PHE A 227 7.17 21.60 -10.81
C PHE A 227 6.28 22.83 -10.48
N LYS A 228 6.66 23.60 -9.47
CA LYS A 228 5.97 24.83 -9.11
C LYS A 228 6.00 25.85 -10.25
N ALA A 229 7.17 26.07 -10.86
CA ALA A 229 7.31 27.03 -11.95
C ALA A 229 6.39 26.71 -13.13
N GLN A 230 6.32 25.44 -13.55
CA GLN A 230 5.47 24.99 -14.63
C GLN A 230 3.98 25.09 -14.27
N ALA A 231 3.61 24.70 -13.04
CA ALA A 231 2.22 24.81 -12.56
C ALA A 231 1.76 26.28 -12.51
N CYS A 232 2.61 27.18 -12.00
CA CYS A 232 2.30 28.61 -11.96
C CYS A 232 2.13 29.23 -13.36
N ALA A 233 2.97 28.83 -14.32
CA ALA A 233 2.86 29.28 -15.70
C ALA A 233 1.50 28.89 -16.33
N ALA A 234 1.07 27.64 -16.13
CA ALA A 234 -0.23 27.17 -16.64
C ALA A 234 -1.41 27.90 -15.96
N ALA A 235 -1.35 28.08 -14.64
CA ALA A 235 -2.36 28.82 -13.90
C ALA A 235 -2.43 30.30 -14.35
N PHE A 236 -1.28 30.92 -14.61
CA PHE A 236 -1.20 32.28 -15.12
C PHE A 236 -1.88 32.42 -16.49
N VAL A 237 -1.64 31.50 -17.41
CA VAL A 237 -2.25 31.54 -18.76
C VAL A 237 -3.77 31.43 -18.65
N ASN A 238 -4.29 30.47 -17.87
CA ASN A 238 -5.75 30.32 -17.72
C ASN A 238 -6.43 31.52 -17.06
N SER A 239 -5.75 32.19 -16.12
CA SER A 239 -6.30 33.38 -15.46
C SER A 239 -6.17 34.68 -16.28
N HIS A 240 -5.42 34.68 -17.40
CA HIS A 240 -5.17 35.85 -18.23
C HIS A 240 -5.61 35.66 -19.69
N ASP A 241 -6.26 34.55 -20.02
CA ASP A 241 -6.88 34.35 -21.32
C ASP A 241 -8.26 35.04 -21.37
N ARG A 242 -9.01 34.79 -22.43
CA ARG A 242 -10.36 35.40 -22.61
C ARG A 242 -11.51 34.52 -22.10
N PHE A 243 -11.20 33.38 -21.51
CA PHE A 243 -12.17 32.37 -21.11
C PHE A 243 -12.34 32.32 -19.59
N ALA A 244 -13.22 33.16 -19.05
CA ALA A 244 -13.49 33.21 -17.63
C ALA A 244 -13.94 31.85 -17.01
N ALA A 245 -14.30 30.87 -17.81
CA ALA A 245 -14.74 29.55 -17.33
C ALA A 245 -13.57 28.68 -16.79
N ASN A 246 -12.33 29.01 -17.14
CA ASN A 246 -11.13 28.33 -16.65
C ASN A 246 -10.30 29.17 -15.65
N ASP A 247 -10.77 30.39 -15.32
CA ASP A 247 -10.14 31.22 -14.29
C ASP A 247 -9.97 30.44 -12.97
N GLY A 248 -8.82 30.57 -12.34
CA GLY A 248 -8.49 29.86 -11.09
C GLY A 248 -8.18 28.37 -11.26
N THR A 249 -7.97 27.92 -12.51
CA THR A 249 -7.49 26.57 -12.86
C THR A 249 -6.14 26.66 -13.60
N GLY A 250 -5.62 25.55 -14.10
CA GLY A 250 -4.45 25.52 -15.00
C GLY A 250 -3.25 24.77 -14.42
N GLY A 251 -2.82 25.10 -13.23
CA GLY A 251 -1.65 24.51 -12.60
C GLY A 251 -1.82 23.04 -12.17
N TRP A 252 -1.76 22.80 -10.90
CA TRP A 252 -1.86 21.46 -10.31
C TRP A 252 -3.18 21.26 -9.56
N ILE A 253 -3.86 20.12 -9.80
CA ILE A 253 -4.98 19.69 -8.96
C ILE A 253 -4.42 18.98 -7.74
N VAL A 254 -4.63 19.59 -6.55
CA VAL A 254 -4.17 19.05 -5.27
C VAL A 254 -4.94 17.76 -4.94
N ASN A 255 -4.20 16.72 -4.62
CA ASN A 255 -4.72 15.48 -4.07
C ASN A 255 -4.21 15.33 -2.63
N THR A 256 -5.12 15.20 -1.68
CA THR A 256 -4.82 15.13 -0.24
C THR A 256 -4.84 13.70 0.30
N ASP A 257 -4.98 12.67 -0.54
CA ASP A 257 -4.90 11.27 -0.08
C ASP A 257 -3.59 11.04 0.69
N GLY A 258 -3.68 10.36 1.84
CA GLY A 258 -2.53 10.21 2.73
C GLY A 258 -1.33 9.50 2.09
N LEU A 259 -1.53 8.63 1.09
CA LEU A 259 -0.42 8.01 0.35
C LEU A 259 0.24 9.02 -0.61
N VAL A 260 -0.54 9.90 -1.21
CA VAL A 260 -0.02 11.01 -2.04
C VAL A 260 0.79 11.99 -1.18
N VAL A 261 0.25 12.36 -0.01
CA VAL A 261 0.97 13.21 0.96
C VAL A 261 2.28 12.54 1.40
N TYR A 262 2.22 11.25 1.73
CA TYR A 262 3.42 10.49 2.08
C TYR A 262 4.44 10.44 0.93
N SER A 263 3.99 10.32 -0.32
CA SER A 263 4.88 10.37 -1.49
C SER A 263 5.59 11.72 -1.64
N TRP A 264 4.88 12.83 -1.38
CA TRP A 264 5.50 14.17 -1.30
C TRP A 264 6.52 14.26 -0.15
N LEU A 265 6.17 13.76 1.04
CA LEU A 265 7.12 13.73 2.17
C LEU A 265 8.39 12.96 1.82
N LYS A 266 8.25 11.81 1.16
CA LYS A 266 9.39 10.99 0.71
C LYS A 266 10.23 11.73 -0.33
N SER A 267 9.60 12.49 -1.25
CA SER A 267 10.33 13.27 -2.25
C SER A 267 11.13 14.43 -1.62
N PHE A 268 10.66 14.97 -0.49
CA PHE A 268 11.39 15.97 0.29
C PHE A 268 12.41 15.36 1.26
N GLY A 269 12.52 14.02 1.30
CA GLY A 269 13.54 13.32 2.08
C GLY A 269 13.10 12.80 3.44
N LEU A 270 11.79 12.63 3.68
CA LEU A 270 11.31 11.99 4.91
C LEU A 270 11.96 10.63 5.10
N LYS A 271 12.54 10.42 6.26
CA LYS A 271 13.02 9.11 6.72
C LYS A 271 11.97 8.51 7.66
N ASP A 272 11.62 7.24 7.37
CA ASP A 272 10.72 6.53 8.26
C ASP A 272 11.45 6.17 9.54
N GLU A 273 11.08 6.80 10.63
CA GLU A 273 11.53 6.47 11.96
C GLU A 273 10.36 5.83 12.71
N LEU A 274 10.20 4.51 12.52
CA LEU A 274 9.23 3.73 13.27
C LEU A 274 9.91 3.20 14.52
N ALA A 275 9.53 3.70 15.69
CA ALA A 275 10.11 3.33 16.96
C ALA A 275 9.05 3.08 18.03
N GLY A 276 9.41 2.35 19.07
CA GLY A 276 8.54 2.11 20.23
C GLY A 276 7.68 0.85 20.15
N SER A 277 6.92 0.62 21.22
CA SER A 277 5.90 -0.42 21.33
C SER A 277 4.73 0.15 22.14
N PRO A 278 3.59 0.49 21.53
CA PRO A 278 3.27 0.35 20.12
C PRO A 278 4.17 1.18 19.20
N LEU A 279 4.22 0.80 17.93
CA LEU A 279 5.04 1.47 16.92
C LEU A 279 4.55 2.90 16.71
N GLN A 280 5.44 3.88 16.83
CA GLN A 280 5.11 5.29 16.69
C GLN A 280 5.61 5.84 15.35
N PHE A 281 4.79 6.66 14.72
CA PHE A 281 5.15 7.46 13.55
C PHE A 281 5.65 8.82 14.04
N HIS A 282 6.67 9.35 13.39
CA HIS A 282 7.25 10.64 13.70
C HIS A 282 7.18 11.54 12.46
N TYR A 283 6.07 12.25 12.32
CA TYR A 283 5.88 13.23 11.25
C TYR A 283 6.20 14.66 11.69
N ASP A 284 6.31 14.92 13.00
CA ASP A 284 6.79 16.21 13.52
C ASP A 284 8.29 16.39 13.26
N GLN A 285 8.60 16.63 11.98
CA GLN A 285 9.96 16.80 11.48
C GLN A 285 10.03 18.05 10.59
N PRO A 286 11.20 18.72 10.51
CA PRO A 286 11.39 19.88 9.64
C PRO A 286 11.05 19.60 8.16
N VAL A 287 11.29 18.39 7.67
CA VAL A 287 10.97 17.97 6.31
C VAL A 287 9.47 17.97 6.06
N THR A 288 8.65 17.55 7.02
CA THR A 288 7.20 17.57 6.93
C THR A 288 6.68 19.00 6.87
N GLN A 289 7.19 19.87 7.74
CA GLN A 289 6.85 21.29 7.74
C GLN A 289 7.22 21.94 6.39
N THR A 290 8.41 21.65 5.84
CA THR A 290 8.86 22.16 4.54
C THR A 290 7.95 21.68 3.42
N THR A 291 7.57 20.39 3.41
CA THR A 291 6.67 19.81 2.40
C THR A 291 5.29 20.47 2.44
N PHE A 292 4.71 20.62 3.63
CA PHE A 292 3.40 21.27 3.81
C PHE A 292 3.46 22.73 3.38
N ALA A 293 4.52 23.45 3.74
CA ALA A 293 4.74 24.83 3.34
C ALA A 293 4.89 25.00 1.82
N PHE A 294 5.58 24.06 1.16
CA PHE A 294 5.71 24.04 -0.29
C PHE A 294 4.32 23.96 -0.97
N VAL A 295 3.52 22.96 -0.62
CA VAL A 295 2.18 22.79 -1.23
C VAL A 295 1.28 23.98 -0.89
N ARG A 296 1.33 24.46 0.37
CA ARG A 296 0.60 25.66 0.78
C ARG A 296 0.96 26.87 -0.06
N SER A 297 2.24 27.09 -0.34
CA SER A 297 2.69 28.22 -1.18
C SER A 297 2.12 28.14 -2.59
N MET A 298 2.00 26.93 -3.16
CA MET A 298 1.39 26.74 -4.48
C MET A 298 -0.11 27.09 -4.48
N VAL A 299 -0.82 26.75 -3.41
CA VAL A 299 -2.24 27.09 -3.26
C VAL A 299 -2.41 28.59 -3.07
N ASP A 300 -1.62 29.23 -2.20
CA ASP A 300 -1.70 30.67 -1.93
C ASP A 300 -1.35 31.52 -3.15
N GLU A 301 -0.44 31.06 -4.00
CA GLU A 301 -0.05 31.71 -5.25
C GLU A 301 -1.00 31.39 -6.42
N GLY A 302 -2.00 30.54 -6.21
CA GLY A 302 -2.95 30.11 -7.25
C GLY A 302 -2.37 29.14 -8.28
N CYS A 303 -1.17 28.59 -8.03
CA CYS A 303 -0.53 27.59 -8.90
C CYS A 303 -1.10 26.19 -8.71
N ALA A 304 -1.81 25.97 -7.61
CA ALA A 304 -2.51 24.73 -7.29
C ALA A 304 -3.93 25.02 -6.80
N TRP A 305 -4.85 24.13 -7.08
CA TRP A 305 -6.27 24.32 -6.77
C TRP A 305 -6.95 22.99 -6.42
N PHE A 306 -8.10 23.08 -5.77
CA PHE A 306 -8.88 21.92 -5.36
C PHE A 306 -10.01 21.65 -6.34
N SER A 307 -10.05 20.45 -6.88
CA SER A 307 -11.18 20.02 -7.72
C SER A 307 -12.45 19.91 -6.87
N ARG A 308 -13.56 20.37 -7.45
CA ARG A 308 -14.90 20.23 -6.84
C ARG A 308 -15.56 18.89 -7.17
N THR A 309 -14.93 18.11 -8.03
CA THR A 309 -15.41 16.80 -8.49
C THR A 309 -14.27 15.80 -8.46
N THR A 310 -14.59 14.52 -8.62
CA THR A 310 -13.59 13.45 -8.75
C THR A 310 -13.06 13.30 -10.18
N ALA A 311 -13.37 14.23 -11.10
CA ALA A 311 -13.07 14.14 -12.52
C ALA A 311 -11.77 14.86 -12.90
N SER A 312 -10.68 14.68 -12.13
CA SER A 312 -9.37 15.29 -12.43
C SER A 312 -8.87 14.98 -13.85
N ASN A 313 -9.18 13.78 -14.35
CA ASN A 313 -8.90 13.35 -15.72
C ASN A 313 -9.60 14.20 -16.78
N GLU A 314 -10.82 14.72 -16.53
CA GLU A 314 -11.53 15.60 -17.46
C GLU A 314 -10.94 17.03 -17.44
N TYR A 315 -10.64 17.54 -16.27
CA TYR A 315 -9.96 18.84 -16.15
C TYR A 315 -8.60 18.84 -16.85
N PHE A 316 -7.85 17.75 -16.71
CA PHE A 316 -6.58 17.57 -17.38
C PHE A 316 -6.73 17.53 -18.91
N ALA A 317 -7.66 16.73 -19.45
CA ALA A 317 -7.92 16.63 -20.87
C ALA A 317 -8.39 17.95 -21.52
N ASN A 318 -9.02 18.84 -20.73
CA ASN A 318 -9.49 20.17 -21.13
C ASN A 318 -8.49 21.30 -20.83
N ARG A 319 -7.23 21.00 -20.52
CA ARG A 319 -6.20 21.99 -20.16
C ARG A 319 -6.60 22.91 -18.98
N GLN A 320 -7.40 22.39 -18.06
CA GLN A 320 -7.70 23.04 -16.79
C GLN A 320 -6.76 22.57 -15.67
N ALA A 321 -5.86 21.66 -15.97
CA ALA A 321 -4.73 21.25 -15.14
C ALA A 321 -3.56 20.84 -16.04
N LEU A 322 -2.38 21.41 -15.79
CA LEU A 322 -1.13 20.94 -16.38
C LEU A 322 -0.68 19.64 -15.72
N PHE A 323 -0.95 19.56 -14.42
CA PHE A 323 -0.68 18.40 -13.59
C PHE A 323 -1.91 17.97 -12.80
N TYR A 324 -2.09 16.68 -12.63
CA TYR A 324 -2.89 16.14 -11.52
C TYR A 324 -2.22 14.91 -10.95
N THR A 325 -2.48 14.62 -9.67
CA THR A 325 -1.99 13.40 -9.03
C THR A 325 -3.11 12.36 -9.02
N GLY A 326 -2.87 11.26 -9.70
CA GLY A 326 -3.71 10.06 -9.74
C GLY A 326 -2.89 8.82 -9.40
N ASN A 327 -3.44 7.68 -9.74
CA ASN A 327 -2.78 6.38 -9.57
C ASN A 327 -2.39 5.79 -10.93
N LEU A 328 -1.44 4.87 -10.94
CA LEU A 328 -1.08 4.17 -12.18
C LEU A 328 -2.27 3.39 -12.79
N THR A 329 -3.19 2.92 -11.95
CA THR A 329 -4.45 2.29 -12.37
C THR A 329 -5.40 3.24 -13.10
N ASP A 330 -5.19 4.56 -13.05
CA ASP A 330 -6.00 5.55 -13.76
C ASP A 330 -5.60 5.72 -15.24
N LEU A 331 -4.48 5.14 -15.68
CA LEU A 331 -3.99 5.27 -17.07
C LEU A 331 -5.06 4.94 -18.12
N PRO A 332 -5.80 3.80 -18.04
CA PRO A 332 -6.83 3.49 -19.02
C PRO A 332 -7.98 4.51 -19.02
N LEU A 333 -8.34 5.02 -17.83
CA LEU A 333 -9.37 6.05 -17.69
C LEU A 333 -8.94 7.36 -18.35
N GLN A 334 -7.69 7.80 -18.15
CA GLN A 334 -7.16 9.02 -18.77
C GLN A 334 -7.14 8.89 -20.29
N ALA A 335 -6.66 7.76 -20.82
CA ALA A 335 -6.64 7.52 -22.26
C ALA A 335 -8.06 7.54 -22.88
N LYS A 336 -9.03 6.85 -22.24
CA LYS A 336 -10.45 6.87 -22.64
C LYS A 336 -11.03 8.30 -22.56
N THR A 337 -10.66 9.07 -21.55
CA THR A 337 -11.13 10.46 -21.37
C THR A 337 -10.60 11.38 -22.45
N ASN A 338 -9.30 11.31 -22.78
CA ASN A 338 -8.72 12.08 -23.87
C ASN A 338 -9.40 11.79 -25.20
N THR A 339 -9.65 10.50 -25.50
CA THR A 339 -10.37 10.10 -26.70
C THR A 339 -11.79 10.67 -26.73
N ARG A 340 -12.54 10.57 -25.63
CA ARG A 340 -13.92 11.06 -25.52
C ARG A 340 -14.03 12.58 -25.66
N LEU A 341 -13.06 13.30 -25.12
CA LEU A 341 -13.00 14.77 -25.16
C LEU A 341 -12.21 15.30 -26.36
N GLU A 342 -11.79 14.42 -27.26
CA GLU A 342 -11.06 14.74 -28.50
C GLU A 342 -9.75 15.52 -28.23
N SER A 343 -9.13 15.34 -27.04
CA SER A 343 -7.84 15.94 -26.72
C SER A 343 -6.75 15.37 -27.61
N GLN A 344 -5.97 16.25 -28.24
CA GLN A 344 -4.84 15.89 -29.11
C GLN A 344 -3.49 16.02 -28.38
N ASP A 345 -3.52 16.38 -27.10
CA ASP A 345 -2.31 16.60 -26.33
C ASP A 345 -1.59 15.29 -26.03
N SER A 346 -0.28 15.29 -26.24
CA SER A 346 0.63 14.29 -25.69
C SER A 346 0.75 14.47 -24.19
N TRP A 347 0.78 13.35 -23.48
CA TRP A 347 0.85 13.35 -22.03
C TRP A 347 1.65 12.16 -21.54
N THR A 348 2.22 12.29 -20.35
CA THR A 348 2.96 11.23 -19.69
C THR A 348 2.66 11.19 -18.19
N ILE A 349 3.32 10.30 -17.46
CA ILE A 349 3.32 10.27 -16.01
C ILE A 349 4.70 10.61 -15.47
N LEU A 350 4.74 11.20 -14.29
CA LEU A 350 5.97 11.54 -13.59
C LEU A 350 5.96 10.92 -12.20
N PRO A 351 7.13 10.55 -11.66
CA PRO A 351 7.30 10.30 -10.24
C PRO A 351 7.24 11.63 -9.46
N PHE A 352 7.20 11.57 -8.14
CA PHE A 352 7.30 12.77 -7.32
C PHE A 352 8.73 13.35 -7.43
N PRO A 353 8.88 14.66 -7.69
CA PRO A 353 10.19 15.27 -7.98
C PRO A 353 11.04 15.38 -6.71
N ASP A 354 12.26 14.85 -6.74
CA ASP A 354 13.28 14.98 -5.69
C ASP A 354 14.63 15.51 -6.18
N GLY A 355 14.72 15.83 -7.48
CA GLY A 355 15.91 16.36 -8.14
C GLY A 355 16.91 15.31 -8.61
N ASN A 356 17.04 14.16 -7.96
CA ASN A 356 18.09 13.17 -8.25
C ASN A 356 17.59 11.76 -8.48
N ARG A 357 16.47 11.38 -7.85
CA ARG A 357 15.91 10.03 -7.92
C ARG A 357 14.39 10.10 -7.98
N PRO A 358 13.78 9.30 -8.85
CA PRO A 358 12.32 9.21 -8.86
C PRO A 358 11.82 8.63 -7.54
N VAL A 359 10.89 9.34 -6.89
CA VAL A 359 10.20 8.82 -5.71
C VAL A 359 8.87 8.22 -6.13
N THR A 360 8.72 6.94 -5.89
CA THR A 360 7.48 6.19 -6.10
C THR A 360 7.20 5.35 -4.86
N VAL A 361 5.98 5.47 -4.32
CA VAL A 361 5.54 4.69 -3.16
C VAL A 361 4.48 3.70 -3.63
N VAL A 362 4.83 2.42 -3.58
CA VAL A 362 3.93 1.37 -4.02
C VAL A 362 2.96 0.98 -2.90
N SER A 363 1.72 0.74 -3.29
CA SER A 363 0.64 0.20 -2.47
C SER A 363 -0.19 -0.78 -3.29
N GLY A 364 -1.33 -1.20 -2.82
CA GLY A 364 -2.26 -1.99 -3.61
C GLY A 364 -3.05 -2.98 -2.79
N LEU A 365 -3.67 -3.92 -3.51
CA LEU A 365 -4.50 -4.96 -2.92
C LEU A 365 -3.75 -6.28 -2.87
N SER A 366 -3.98 -7.04 -1.81
CA SER A 366 -3.49 -8.40 -1.64
C SER A 366 -4.64 -9.33 -1.34
N TYR A 367 -4.56 -10.56 -1.84
CA TYR A 367 -5.46 -11.62 -1.43
C TYR A 367 -5.09 -12.07 -0.02
N GLY A 368 -6.02 -11.96 0.90
CA GLY A 368 -5.90 -12.46 2.27
C GLY A 368 -6.93 -13.55 2.57
N VAL A 369 -6.59 -14.45 3.48
CA VAL A 369 -7.52 -15.43 4.05
C VAL A 369 -7.89 -14.97 5.44
N LEU A 370 -9.18 -14.99 5.74
CA LEU A 370 -9.68 -14.69 7.08
C LEU A 370 -9.98 -15.97 7.85
N ARG A 371 -9.78 -15.92 9.17
CA ARG A 371 -9.93 -17.07 10.05
C ARG A 371 -11.35 -17.64 10.01
N SER A 372 -11.41 -18.95 9.86
CA SER A 372 -12.63 -19.72 9.80
C SER A 372 -12.38 -21.18 10.26
N SER A 373 -13.07 -22.16 9.72
CA SER A 373 -12.69 -23.57 9.93
C SER A 373 -11.46 -23.93 9.08
N ALA A 374 -10.67 -24.92 9.53
CA ALA A 374 -9.47 -25.37 8.79
C ALA A 374 -9.79 -25.77 7.34
N ALA A 375 -10.95 -26.40 7.10
CA ALA A 375 -11.37 -26.76 5.75
C ALA A 375 -11.69 -25.53 4.90
N GLN A 376 -12.35 -24.51 5.46
CA GLN A 376 -12.63 -23.26 4.76
C GLN A 376 -11.35 -22.44 4.51
N GLU A 377 -10.44 -22.39 5.48
CA GLU A 377 -9.14 -21.70 5.32
C GLU A 377 -8.30 -22.35 4.21
N THR A 378 -8.27 -23.69 4.13
CA THR A 378 -7.60 -24.41 3.05
C THR A 378 -8.29 -24.19 1.70
N ALA A 379 -9.63 -24.27 1.67
CA ALA A 379 -10.40 -24.01 0.45
C ALA A 379 -10.20 -22.56 -0.06
N ALA A 380 -10.19 -21.59 0.85
CA ALA A 380 -9.89 -20.19 0.57
C ALA A 380 -8.47 -19.99 0.00
N TRP A 381 -7.50 -20.67 0.59
CA TRP A 381 -6.12 -20.65 0.09
C TRP A 381 -5.98 -21.21 -1.32
N LEU A 382 -6.64 -22.32 -1.63
CA LEU A 382 -6.61 -22.91 -2.97
C LEU A 382 -7.15 -21.94 -4.03
N PHE A 383 -8.19 -21.17 -3.71
CA PHE A 383 -8.68 -20.10 -4.57
C PHE A 383 -7.66 -18.97 -4.70
N VAL A 384 -7.07 -18.49 -3.59
CA VAL A 384 -6.03 -17.44 -3.60
C VAL A 384 -4.85 -17.87 -4.47
N ARG A 385 -4.35 -19.11 -4.28
CA ARG A 385 -3.27 -19.67 -5.09
C ARG A 385 -3.63 -19.73 -6.58
N TRP A 386 -4.86 -20.10 -6.91
CA TRP A 386 -5.34 -20.14 -8.29
C TRP A 386 -5.43 -18.74 -8.90
N MET A 387 -5.97 -17.76 -8.18
CA MET A 387 -6.02 -16.36 -8.62
C MET A 387 -4.62 -15.76 -8.81
N SER A 388 -3.63 -16.19 -8.03
CA SER A 388 -2.25 -15.71 -8.09
C SER A 388 -1.40 -16.39 -9.18
N GLN A 389 -1.97 -17.29 -9.98
CA GLN A 389 -1.24 -17.83 -11.13
C GLN A 389 -0.91 -16.72 -12.14
N PRO A 390 0.26 -16.77 -12.79
CA PRO A 390 0.70 -15.73 -13.71
C PRO A 390 -0.33 -15.36 -14.78
N GLU A 391 -1.05 -16.35 -15.33
CA GLU A 391 -2.08 -16.15 -16.36
C GLU A 391 -3.26 -15.33 -15.85
N ASN A 392 -3.66 -15.56 -14.60
CA ASN A 392 -4.77 -14.84 -13.97
C ASN A 392 -4.32 -13.44 -13.52
N SER A 393 -3.12 -13.34 -12.97
CA SER A 393 -2.51 -12.06 -12.59
C SER A 393 -2.29 -11.15 -13.81
N ALA A 394 -1.84 -11.69 -14.95
CA ALA A 394 -1.67 -10.93 -16.19
C ALA A 394 -3.01 -10.42 -16.74
N LYS A 395 -4.07 -11.22 -16.65
CA LYS A 395 -5.42 -10.79 -17.06
C LYS A 395 -5.98 -9.71 -16.12
N LEU A 396 -5.78 -9.84 -14.80
CA LEU A 396 -6.18 -8.80 -13.84
C LEU A 396 -5.45 -7.47 -14.14
N LEU A 397 -4.14 -7.53 -14.41
CA LEU A 397 -3.36 -6.37 -14.85
C LEU A 397 -3.94 -5.75 -16.12
N ALA A 398 -4.36 -6.56 -17.08
CA ALA A 398 -4.92 -6.11 -18.35
C ALA A 398 -6.23 -5.31 -18.21
N VAL A 399 -7.10 -5.70 -17.27
CA VAL A 399 -8.39 -5.03 -17.04
C VAL A 399 -8.32 -3.97 -15.94
N GLY A 400 -7.53 -4.22 -14.90
CA GLY A 400 -7.48 -3.39 -13.69
C GLY A 400 -6.34 -2.37 -13.67
N GLY A 401 -5.38 -2.47 -14.58
CA GLY A 401 -4.18 -1.61 -14.58
C GLY A 401 -3.25 -1.89 -13.40
N GLY A 402 -2.29 -0.98 -13.19
CA GLY A 402 -1.31 -1.05 -12.11
C GLY A 402 0.02 -1.68 -12.56
N LEU A 403 0.73 -2.28 -11.60
CA LEU A 403 2.03 -2.94 -11.83
C LEU A 403 1.86 -4.47 -11.88
N PRO A 404 2.65 -5.17 -12.70
CA PRO A 404 2.67 -6.62 -12.70
C PRO A 404 3.19 -7.14 -11.35
N VAL A 405 2.43 -8.06 -10.73
CA VAL A 405 2.76 -8.57 -9.40
C VAL A 405 3.81 -9.68 -9.41
N SER A 406 4.17 -10.19 -10.59
CA SER A 406 5.25 -11.15 -10.79
C SER A 406 5.92 -10.95 -12.16
N THR A 407 7.16 -11.43 -12.29
CA THR A 407 7.90 -11.40 -13.57
C THR A 407 7.19 -12.21 -14.65
N ALA A 408 6.64 -13.37 -14.29
CA ALA A 408 5.90 -14.23 -15.22
C ALA A 408 4.61 -13.54 -15.70
N ALA A 409 3.87 -12.84 -14.81
CA ALA A 409 2.70 -12.06 -15.21
C ALA A 409 3.08 -10.88 -16.13
N ALA A 410 4.20 -10.19 -15.87
CA ALA A 410 4.73 -9.14 -16.72
C ALA A 410 5.03 -9.66 -18.13
N GLU A 411 5.65 -10.82 -18.24
CA GLU A 411 5.97 -11.44 -19.54
C GLU A 411 4.70 -11.77 -20.34
N LEU A 412 3.68 -12.32 -19.68
CA LEU A 412 2.40 -12.63 -20.33
C LEU A 412 1.63 -11.37 -20.76
N ALA A 413 1.76 -10.28 -20.01
CA ALA A 413 1.11 -9.00 -20.32
C ALA A 413 1.95 -8.11 -21.26
N ARG A 414 3.16 -8.50 -21.64
CA ARG A 414 4.15 -7.67 -22.36
C ARG A 414 3.57 -6.96 -23.56
N THR A 415 2.90 -7.67 -24.47
CA THR A 415 2.37 -7.06 -25.70
C THR A 415 1.40 -5.92 -25.41
N GLN A 416 0.58 -6.04 -24.37
CA GLN A 416 -0.34 -4.99 -23.97
C GLN A 416 0.38 -3.84 -23.27
N MET A 417 1.35 -4.14 -22.41
CA MET A 417 2.13 -3.14 -21.68
C MET A 417 3.01 -2.33 -22.63
N ASP A 418 3.68 -2.96 -23.58
CA ASP A 418 4.55 -2.30 -24.57
C ASP A 418 3.78 -1.35 -25.51
N SER A 419 2.48 -1.55 -25.66
CA SER A 419 1.62 -0.63 -26.41
C SER A 419 1.26 0.65 -25.64
N ASN A 420 1.61 0.73 -24.34
CA ASN A 420 1.31 1.87 -23.47
C ASN A 420 2.63 2.45 -22.92
N PRO A 421 3.11 3.58 -23.47
CA PRO A 421 4.42 4.14 -23.08
C PRO A 421 4.49 4.54 -21.61
N GLN A 422 3.38 4.92 -20.97
CA GLN A 422 3.34 5.27 -19.56
C GLN A 422 3.56 4.04 -18.67
N TRP A 423 3.05 2.87 -19.07
CA TRP A 423 3.34 1.62 -18.36
C TRP A 423 4.81 1.21 -18.50
N VAL A 424 5.39 1.34 -19.70
CA VAL A 424 6.81 1.06 -19.91
C VAL A 424 7.67 1.96 -19.02
N LEU A 425 7.30 3.25 -18.90
CA LEU A 425 7.99 4.20 -18.04
C LEU A 425 7.86 3.80 -16.55
N ALA A 426 6.67 3.45 -16.09
CA ALA A 426 6.42 3.04 -14.71
C ALA A 426 7.26 1.82 -14.29
N GLN A 427 7.46 0.86 -15.19
CA GLN A 427 8.31 -0.30 -14.91
C GLN A 427 9.78 0.06 -14.70
N GLN A 428 10.27 1.12 -15.33
CA GLN A 428 11.66 1.57 -15.15
C GLN A 428 11.91 2.06 -13.71
N TRP A 429 10.87 2.45 -12.98
CA TRP A 429 10.99 2.90 -11.58
C TRP A 429 10.98 1.75 -10.57
N MET A 430 10.60 0.52 -10.97
CA MET A 430 10.50 -0.63 -10.05
C MET A 430 11.74 -0.85 -9.18
N PRO A 431 12.99 -0.71 -9.68
CA PRO A 431 14.18 -0.93 -8.85
C PRO A 431 14.34 0.07 -7.69
N THR A 432 13.69 1.22 -7.76
CA THR A 432 13.79 2.29 -6.75
C THR A 432 12.50 2.49 -5.96
N MET A 433 11.48 1.68 -6.22
CA MET A 433 10.21 1.75 -5.51
C MET A 433 10.38 1.49 -4.01
N GLN A 434 9.63 2.25 -3.23
CA GLN A 434 9.53 2.09 -1.79
C GLN A 434 8.10 1.61 -1.44
N SER A 435 7.96 0.81 -0.41
CA SER A 435 6.63 0.51 0.12
C SER A 435 6.19 1.59 1.11
N ALA A 436 4.87 1.80 1.21
CA ALA A 436 4.33 2.39 2.42
C ALA A 436 4.71 1.54 3.64
N PRO A 437 4.76 2.09 4.86
CA PRO A 437 5.15 1.34 6.05
C PRO A 437 4.33 0.06 6.22
N PRO A 438 4.95 -1.16 6.20
CA PRO A 438 4.24 -2.43 6.27
C PRO A 438 3.86 -2.78 7.72
N VAL A 439 3.04 -1.95 8.34
CA VAL A 439 2.61 -2.07 9.74
C VAL A 439 1.12 -1.75 9.88
N ALA A 440 0.45 -2.41 10.80
CA ALA A 440 -0.99 -2.23 11.04
C ALA A 440 -1.38 -0.78 11.32
N GLY A 441 -0.54 -0.05 12.04
CA GLY A 441 -0.75 1.35 12.37
C GLY A 441 -0.74 2.30 11.19
N TRP A 442 -0.19 1.90 10.03
CA TRP A 442 -0.19 2.71 8.81
C TRP A 442 -1.60 3.06 8.35
N ARG A 443 -2.55 2.15 8.51
CA ARG A 443 -3.94 2.43 8.19
C ARG A 443 -4.46 3.69 8.89
N ILE A 444 -4.09 3.88 10.16
CA ILE A 444 -4.48 5.06 10.96
C ILE A 444 -3.64 6.27 10.56
N ALA A 445 -2.32 6.10 10.56
CA ALA A 445 -1.37 7.17 10.25
C ALA A 445 -1.68 7.83 8.90
N ARG A 446 -2.05 7.06 7.88
CA ARG A 446 -2.41 7.56 6.56
C ARG A 446 -3.60 8.54 6.61
N PHE A 447 -4.67 8.21 7.35
CA PHE A 447 -5.84 9.09 7.46
C PHE A 447 -5.56 10.33 8.30
N VAL A 448 -4.86 10.19 9.42
CA VAL A 448 -4.51 11.34 10.26
C VAL A 448 -3.54 12.28 9.51
N LEU A 449 -2.60 11.72 8.74
CA LEU A 449 -1.71 12.49 7.86
C LEU A 449 -2.50 13.26 6.80
N GLN A 450 -3.49 12.63 6.17
CA GLN A 450 -4.39 13.28 5.23
C GLN A 450 -5.13 14.47 5.86
N ASP A 451 -5.67 14.29 7.06
CA ASP A 451 -6.42 15.32 7.77
C ASP A 451 -5.53 16.50 8.19
N ALA A 452 -4.34 16.21 8.73
CA ALA A 452 -3.37 17.24 9.11
C ALA A 452 -2.90 18.05 7.89
N PHE A 453 -2.63 17.37 6.77
CA PHE A 453 -2.27 18.02 5.52
C PHE A 453 -3.41 18.89 5.00
N TRP A 454 -4.66 18.37 4.95
CA TRP A 454 -5.82 19.17 4.57
C TRP A 454 -5.99 20.39 5.47
N GLN A 455 -5.82 20.25 6.78
CA GLN A 455 -5.87 21.34 7.74
C GLN A 455 -4.84 22.43 7.42
N SER A 456 -3.59 22.05 7.11
CA SER A 456 -2.51 23.00 6.78
C SER A 456 -2.79 23.86 5.54
N LEU A 457 -3.69 23.40 4.65
CA LEU A 457 -4.05 24.08 3.42
C LEU A 457 -5.25 25.03 3.57
N GLN A 458 -5.86 25.14 4.77
CA GLN A 458 -6.97 26.03 5.00
C GLN A 458 -6.52 27.49 5.07
N SER A 459 -7.25 28.41 4.45
CA SER A 459 -6.87 29.83 4.32
C SER A 459 -6.71 30.58 5.66
N PHE A 460 -7.31 30.07 6.74
CA PHE A 460 -7.20 30.63 8.08
C PHE A 460 -6.02 30.10 8.90
N VAL A 461 -5.32 29.07 8.39
CA VAL A 461 -4.12 28.47 9.00
C VAL A 461 -2.89 29.20 8.46
N THR A 462 -1.96 29.57 9.32
CA THR A 462 -0.69 30.22 8.94
C THR A 462 0.48 29.25 9.07
N LEU A 463 1.65 29.59 8.52
CA LEU A 463 2.84 28.76 8.67
C LEU A 463 3.31 28.64 10.12
N GLU A 464 2.93 29.60 10.99
CA GLU A 464 3.24 29.58 12.43
C GLU A 464 2.43 28.49 13.17
N ASP A 465 1.31 28.04 12.60
CA ASP A 465 0.46 27.00 13.19
C ASP A 465 0.98 25.57 12.86
N PHE A 466 1.87 25.41 11.87
CA PHE A 466 2.32 24.11 11.39
C PHE A 466 2.98 23.24 12.48
N PRO A 467 3.86 23.76 13.34
CA PRO A 467 4.43 22.93 14.41
C PRO A 467 3.36 22.30 15.31
N LEU A 468 2.31 23.07 15.66
CA LEU A 468 1.23 22.55 16.49
C LEU A 468 0.40 21.48 15.74
N ILE A 469 0.15 21.68 14.45
CA ILE A 469 -0.57 20.68 13.62
C ILE A 469 0.22 19.38 13.57
N LEU A 470 1.55 19.43 13.43
CA LEU A 470 2.40 18.23 13.36
C LEU A 470 2.53 17.52 14.71
N GLU A 471 2.64 18.26 15.81
CA GLU A 471 2.59 17.69 17.16
C GLU A 471 1.25 16.96 17.40
N GLN A 472 0.13 17.58 16.99
CA GLN A 472 -1.19 16.98 17.09
C GLN A 472 -1.35 15.76 16.17
N LEU A 473 -0.75 15.76 14.99
CA LEU A 473 -0.73 14.64 14.06
C LEU A 473 -0.14 13.39 14.74
N ASP A 474 1.07 13.49 15.28
CA ASP A 474 1.75 12.36 15.93
C ASP A 474 0.98 11.89 17.18
N ALA A 475 0.50 12.83 18.02
CA ALA A 475 -0.30 12.51 19.19
C ALA A 475 -1.61 11.80 18.85
N THR A 476 -2.31 12.24 17.79
CA THR A 476 -3.57 11.64 17.34
C THR A 476 -3.36 10.22 16.83
N ILE A 477 -2.28 9.96 16.08
CA ILE A 477 -1.96 8.61 15.62
C ILE A 477 -1.81 7.67 16.82
N VAL A 478 -1.04 8.07 17.84
CA VAL A 478 -0.82 7.28 19.05
C VAL A 478 -2.13 7.01 19.80
N GLU A 479 -2.98 8.04 19.96
CA GLU A 479 -4.26 7.90 20.65
C GLU A 479 -5.20 6.93 19.93
N VAL A 480 -5.37 7.09 18.62
CA VAL A 480 -6.29 6.24 17.83
C VAL A 480 -5.77 4.79 17.74
N GLN A 481 -4.45 4.59 17.65
CA GLN A 481 -3.86 3.25 17.72
C GLN A 481 -4.16 2.56 19.05
N ALA A 482 -4.03 3.27 20.17
CA ALA A 482 -4.32 2.73 21.50
C ALA A 482 -5.79 2.29 21.65
N GLN A 483 -6.72 2.99 21.00
CA GLN A 483 -8.15 2.63 21.00
C GLN A 483 -8.48 1.39 20.15
N GLN A 484 -7.66 1.06 19.15
CA GLN A 484 -7.86 -0.13 18.31
C GLN A 484 -7.42 -1.44 19.00
N GLY A 485 -6.50 -1.35 19.97
CA GLY A 485 -5.99 -2.50 20.74
C GLY A 485 -6.83 -2.87 21.96
N GLN A 486 -7.94 -2.17 22.22
CA GLN A 486 -8.90 -2.43 23.28
C GLN A 486 -10.15 -3.12 22.73
#